data_a32155d280b54ae7f235bfb007ca0700
#
_entry.id   a32155d280b54ae7f235bfb007ca0700
#
_cell.length_a   1.000
_cell.length_b   1.000
_cell.length_c   1.000
_cell.angle_alpha   90.00
_cell.angle_beta   90.00
_cell.angle_gamma   90.00
#
_symmetry.space_group_name_H-M   'P 1'
#
loop_
_entity.id
_entity.type
_entity.pdbx_description
1 polymer ?
#
loop_
_entity_poly.entity_id
_entity_poly.type
_entity_poly.pdbx_seq_one_letter_code
_entity_poly.pdbx_strand_id
1 'polypeptide(L)'
;STHYLIINNAWEIKLLNKHTGEITDSPFGELSNAYDLYKDSSGRYWVSFYGQGVKCYNQDGQLLTSYNTRNSNLSNDIVLDITEWDKAIWLATDGGGVNIIYPDTHDIQILSNKENRQFPANSVTCLCHSNNHMWIGMVREGVLGAEKGFITTYTKAAQNPASGLSDKCPLCLWEDKDGRIWIGTDGGGINCFDPQTERFTHY
;
A
#
# COMPACT_ATOMS: atom_id res chain seq x y z
N SER A 1 20.66 -8.90 -5.54
CA SER A 1 20.20 -8.62 -6.92
C SER A 1 20.96 -7.44 -7.51
N THR A 2 21.35 -7.54 -8.77
CA THR A 2 22.00 -6.48 -9.55
C THR A 2 20.99 -5.55 -10.24
N HIS A 3 19.72 -5.88 -10.19
CA HIS A 3 18.64 -5.14 -10.85
C HIS A 3 17.55 -4.75 -9.85
N TYR A 4 16.85 -3.64 -10.17
CA TYR A 4 15.54 -3.29 -9.64
C TYR A 4 14.47 -3.67 -10.66
N LEU A 5 13.31 -4.08 -10.20
CA LEU A 5 12.08 -4.01 -10.99
C LEU A 5 11.52 -2.59 -10.86
N ILE A 6 11.12 -2.01 -11.95
CA ILE A 6 10.53 -0.67 -12.00
C ILE A 6 9.26 -0.70 -12.85
N ILE A 7 8.32 0.19 -12.54
CA ILE A 7 7.21 0.51 -13.43
C ILE A 7 7.57 1.81 -14.15
N ASN A 8 7.59 1.78 -15.47
CA ASN A 8 7.91 2.95 -16.27
C ASN A 8 6.68 3.86 -16.48
N ASN A 9 6.87 4.98 -17.17
CA ASN A 9 5.79 5.93 -17.47
C ASN A 9 4.75 5.42 -18.49
N ALA A 10 4.98 4.26 -19.10
CA ALA A 10 4.01 3.55 -19.93
C ALA A 10 3.26 2.45 -19.14
N TRP A 11 3.43 2.41 -17.82
CA TRP A 11 2.84 1.41 -16.92
C TRP A 11 3.28 -0.03 -17.23
N GLU A 12 4.53 -0.18 -17.70
CA GLU A 12 5.16 -1.47 -17.99
C GLU A 12 6.20 -1.80 -16.92
N ILE A 13 6.33 -3.08 -16.59
CA ILE A 13 7.36 -3.56 -15.66
C ILE A 13 8.64 -3.82 -16.41
N LYS A 14 9.72 -3.18 -16.01
CA LYS A 14 11.07 -3.32 -16.60
C LYS A 14 12.10 -3.66 -15.52
N LEU A 15 13.28 -4.13 -15.96
CA LEU A 15 14.46 -4.30 -15.12
C LEU A 15 15.39 -3.11 -15.31
N LEU A 16 15.80 -2.48 -14.22
CA LEU A 16 16.81 -1.44 -14.18
C LEU A 16 18.11 -2.01 -13.58
N ASN A 17 19.18 -2.05 -14.36
CA ASN A 17 20.48 -2.41 -13.84
C ASN A 17 21.02 -1.31 -12.93
N LYS A 18 21.33 -1.66 -11.66
CA LYS A 18 21.77 -0.69 -10.62
C LYS A 18 23.11 -0.03 -10.92
N HIS A 19 23.98 -0.66 -11.70
CA HIS A 19 25.33 -0.20 -11.96
C HIS A 19 25.47 0.53 -13.30
N THR A 20 24.75 0.05 -14.32
CA THR A 20 24.85 0.63 -15.68
C THR A 20 23.74 1.62 -16.00
N GLY A 21 22.62 1.57 -15.27
CA GLY A 21 21.40 2.34 -15.60
C GLY A 21 20.63 1.78 -16.81
N GLU A 22 21.06 0.66 -17.37
CA GLU A 22 20.40 0.03 -18.51
C GLU A 22 19.02 -0.50 -18.11
N ILE A 23 18.03 -0.29 -18.96
CA ILE A 23 16.66 -0.77 -18.79
C ILE A 23 16.40 -1.87 -19.84
N THR A 24 15.96 -3.03 -19.36
CA THR A 24 15.64 -4.19 -20.17
C THR A 24 14.26 -4.76 -19.82
N ASP A 25 13.77 -5.70 -20.61
CA ASP A 25 12.50 -6.34 -20.37
C ASP A 25 12.51 -7.17 -19.09
N SER A 26 11.38 -7.19 -18.39
CA SER A 26 11.18 -7.97 -17.17
C SER A 26 10.85 -9.44 -17.51
N PRO A 27 11.05 -10.38 -16.58
CA PRO A 27 10.66 -11.78 -16.77
C PRO A 27 9.14 -11.98 -16.84
N PHE A 28 8.35 -10.96 -16.53
CA PHE A 28 6.88 -11.03 -16.56
C PHE A 28 6.28 -10.84 -17.95
N GLY A 29 7.10 -10.63 -18.99
CA GLY A 29 6.66 -10.33 -20.34
C GLY A 29 6.06 -8.93 -20.47
N GLU A 30 5.25 -8.73 -21.51
CA GLU A 30 4.58 -7.46 -21.78
C GLU A 30 3.36 -7.32 -20.85
N LEU A 31 3.57 -6.79 -19.64
CA LEU A 31 2.50 -6.38 -18.73
C LEU A 31 2.29 -4.88 -18.88
N SER A 32 1.12 -4.50 -19.39
CA SER A 32 0.67 -3.10 -19.47
C SER A 32 -0.33 -2.79 -18.35
N ASN A 33 -0.43 -1.50 -17.98
CA ASN A 33 -1.28 -1.00 -16.91
C ASN A 33 -0.92 -1.50 -15.50
N ALA A 34 0.35 -1.90 -15.28
CA ALA A 34 0.86 -2.18 -13.93
C ALA A 34 0.89 -0.89 -13.12
N TYR A 35 0.24 -0.88 -11.96
CA TYR A 35 0.14 0.29 -11.10
C TYR A 35 1.09 0.21 -9.91
N ASP A 36 1.13 -0.93 -9.22
CA ASP A 36 2.03 -1.18 -8.11
C ASP A 36 2.64 -2.59 -8.18
N LEU A 37 3.81 -2.76 -7.58
CA LEU A 37 4.61 -3.98 -7.60
C LEU A 37 5.23 -4.23 -6.22
N TYR A 38 4.90 -5.34 -5.61
CA TYR A 38 5.45 -5.78 -4.34
C TYR A 38 6.08 -7.16 -4.40
N LYS A 39 7.24 -7.35 -3.79
CA LYS A 39 7.86 -8.66 -3.61
C LYS A 39 7.67 -9.14 -2.18
N ASP A 40 6.93 -10.24 -1.99
CA ASP A 40 6.68 -10.79 -0.67
C ASP A 40 7.89 -11.55 -0.10
N SER A 41 7.82 -11.88 1.20
CA SER A 41 8.87 -12.60 1.92
C SER A 41 9.13 -14.02 1.40
N SER A 42 8.17 -14.61 0.68
CA SER A 42 8.29 -15.90 -0.01
C SER A 42 8.93 -15.78 -1.40
N GLY A 43 9.24 -14.56 -1.84
CA GLY A 43 9.86 -14.28 -3.13
C GLY A 43 8.89 -14.21 -4.31
N ARG A 44 7.58 -14.21 -4.06
CA ARG A 44 6.55 -14.01 -5.08
C ARG A 44 6.41 -12.52 -5.39
N TYR A 45 5.98 -12.19 -6.59
CA TYR A 45 5.72 -10.83 -7.02
C TYR A 45 4.22 -10.59 -7.16
N TRP A 46 3.73 -9.60 -6.46
CA TRP A 46 2.36 -9.15 -6.51
C TRP A 46 2.29 -7.86 -7.33
N VAL A 47 1.47 -7.87 -8.36
CA VAL A 47 1.34 -6.73 -9.28
C VAL A 47 -0.13 -6.33 -9.34
N SER A 48 -0.42 -5.07 -9.03
CA SER A 48 -1.74 -4.51 -9.26
C SER A 48 -1.84 -3.94 -10.68
N PHE A 49 -3.03 -4.02 -11.24
CA PHE A 49 -3.38 -3.46 -12.54
C PHE A 49 -4.60 -2.58 -12.38
N TYR A 50 -4.54 -1.36 -12.86
CA TYR A 50 -5.62 -0.40 -12.67
C TYR A 50 -6.94 -0.94 -13.21
N GLY A 51 -7.94 -1.10 -12.30
CA GLY A 51 -9.26 -1.64 -12.61
C GLY A 51 -9.31 -3.14 -12.97
N GLN A 52 -8.24 -3.92 -12.68
CA GLN A 52 -8.19 -5.36 -12.98
C GLN A 52 -7.83 -6.23 -11.76
N GLY A 53 -7.70 -5.62 -10.58
CA GLY A 53 -7.29 -6.30 -9.36
C GLY A 53 -5.79 -6.55 -9.29
N VAL A 54 -5.39 -7.68 -8.71
CA VAL A 54 -3.99 -8.03 -8.43
C VAL A 54 -3.66 -9.42 -8.97
N LYS A 55 -2.43 -9.61 -9.45
CA LYS A 55 -1.88 -10.88 -9.91
C LYS A 55 -0.62 -11.22 -9.14
N CYS A 56 -0.43 -12.50 -8.84
CA CYS A 56 0.74 -13.04 -8.17
C CYS A 56 1.57 -13.89 -9.14
N TYR A 57 2.87 -13.64 -9.18
CA TYR A 57 3.82 -14.32 -10.07
C TYR A 57 4.95 -14.95 -9.26
N ASN A 58 5.54 -16.04 -9.77
CA ASN A 58 6.79 -16.56 -9.25
C ASN A 58 8.00 -15.72 -9.73
N GLN A 59 9.19 -16.11 -9.31
CA GLN A 59 10.44 -15.42 -9.66
C GLN A 59 10.79 -15.47 -11.14
N ASP A 60 10.27 -16.46 -11.86
CA ASP A 60 10.48 -16.66 -13.30
C ASP A 60 9.43 -15.92 -14.16
N GLY A 61 8.53 -15.14 -13.52
CA GLY A 61 7.47 -14.39 -14.18
C GLY A 61 6.24 -15.23 -14.56
N GLN A 62 6.13 -16.47 -14.08
CA GLN A 62 4.95 -17.29 -14.34
C GLN A 62 3.81 -16.88 -13.40
N LEU A 63 2.62 -16.70 -13.96
CA LEU A 63 1.42 -16.39 -13.20
C LEU A 63 1.03 -17.58 -12.29
N LEU A 64 0.95 -17.32 -10.99
CA LEU A 64 0.51 -18.29 -9.98
C LEU A 64 -0.99 -18.19 -9.72
N THR A 65 -1.48 -16.97 -9.52
CA THR A 65 -2.89 -16.72 -9.22
C THR A 65 -3.26 -15.27 -9.52
N SER A 66 -4.57 -14.99 -9.59
CA SER A 66 -5.10 -13.63 -9.75
C SER A 66 -6.36 -13.44 -8.92
N TYR A 67 -6.57 -12.21 -8.45
CA TYR A 67 -7.72 -11.82 -7.65
C TYR A 67 -8.35 -10.56 -8.23
N ASN A 68 -9.64 -10.64 -8.51
CA ASN A 68 -10.49 -9.53 -8.91
C ASN A 68 -11.92 -9.76 -8.43
N THR A 69 -12.78 -8.78 -8.57
CA THR A 69 -14.18 -8.84 -8.09
C THR A 69 -15.03 -9.91 -8.78
N ARG A 70 -14.57 -10.46 -9.92
CA ARG A 70 -15.30 -11.50 -10.67
C ARG A 70 -14.91 -12.92 -10.29
N ASN A 71 -13.67 -13.13 -9.81
CA ASN A 71 -13.14 -14.46 -9.51
C ASN A 71 -12.83 -14.69 -8.03
N SER A 72 -12.99 -13.68 -7.19
CA SER A 72 -12.68 -13.73 -5.76
C SER A 72 -13.56 -12.78 -4.95
N ASN A 73 -13.37 -12.76 -3.62
CA ASN A 73 -14.02 -11.82 -2.73
C ASN A 73 -13.29 -10.47 -2.63
N LEU A 74 -12.43 -10.12 -3.60
CA LEU A 74 -11.82 -8.80 -3.65
C LEU A 74 -12.92 -7.73 -3.72
N SER A 75 -12.84 -6.72 -2.86
CA SER A 75 -13.91 -5.72 -2.71
C SER A 75 -13.92 -4.67 -3.82
N ASN A 76 -12.77 -4.45 -4.49
CA ASN A 76 -12.61 -3.47 -5.57
C ASN A 76 -11.42 -3.83 -6.45
N ASP A 77 -11.54 -3.63 -7.77
CA ASP A 77 -10.51 -3.94 -8.76
C ASP A 77 -9.46 -2.81 -8.93
N ILE A 78 -9.66 -1.65 -8.30
CA ILE A 78 -8.67 -0.57 -8.28
C ILE A 78 -7.82 -0.73 -7.02
N VAL A 79 -6.66 -1.39 -7.16
CA VAL A 79 -5.69 -1.61 -6.10
C VAL A 79 -4.56 -0.59 -6.27
N LEU A 80 -4.36 0.26 -5.26
CA LEU A 80 -3.46 1.42 -5.31
C LEU A 80 -2.11 1.16 -4.62
N ASP A 81 -2.07 0.23 -3.65
CA ASP A 81 -0.84 -0.09 -2.93
C ASP A 81 -0.88 -1.52 -2.40
N ILE A 82 0.28 -2.14 -2.30
CA ILE A 82 0.46 -3.54 -1.88
C ILE A 82 1.57 -3.61 -0.83
N THR A 83 1.30 -4.24 0.29
CA THR A 83 2.34 -4.56 1.28
C THR A 83 2.12 -5.93 1.89
N GLU A 84 3.12 -6.48 2.58
CA GLU A 84 3.00 -7.73 3.34
C GLU A 84 3.10 -7.40 4.83
N TRP A 85 2.19 -7.95 5.62
CA TRP A 85 2.29 -7.94 7.07
C TRP A 85 1.75 -9.25 7.64
N ASP A 86 2.51 -9.86 8.56
CA ASP A 86 2.18 -11.14 9.21
C ASP A 86 1.84 -12.27 8.19
N LYS A 87 2.66 -12.36 7.11
CA LYS A 87 2.52 -13.31 5.98
C LYS A 87 1.24 -13.16 5.16
N ALA A 88 0.44 -12.16 5.42
CA ALA A 88 -0.71 -11.79 4.61
C ALA A 88 -0.38 -10.61 3.70
N ILE A 89 -0.99 -10.58 2.53
CA ILE A 89 -0.86 -9.49 1.56
C ILE A 89 -1.99 -8.50 1.78
N TRP A 90 -1.63 -7.29 2.07
CA TRP A 90 -2.53 -6.18 2.33
C TRP A 90 -2.63 -5.29 1.09
N LEU A 91 -3.84 -5.03 0.65
CA LEU A 91 -4.13 -4.26 -0.56
C LEU A 91 -4.94 -3.02 -0.19
N ALA A 92 -4.43 -1.85 -0.52
CA ALA A 92 -5.19 -0.61 -0.49
C ALA A 92 -6.08 -0.52 -1.73
N THR A 93 -7.37 -0.26 -1.56
CA THR A 93 -8.28 -0.16 -2.71
C THR A 93 -9.04 1.16 -2.73
N ASP A 94 -9.34 1.65 -3.93
CA ASP A 94 -10.14 2.85 -4.13
C ASP A 94 -11.63 2.54 -4.00
N GLY A 95 -12.15 2.69 -2.78
CA GLY A 95 -13.57 2.50 -2.45
C GLY A 95 -13.94 1.14 -1.87
N GLY A 96 -13.02 0.16 -1.80
CA GLY A 96 -13.25 -1.16 -1.21
C GLY A 96 -12.65 -1.36 0.18
N GLY A 97 -11.98 -0.36 0.73
CA GLY A 97 -11.23 -0.47 1.98
C GLY A 97 -9.89 -1.18 1.80
N VAL A 98 -9.45 -1.91 2.82
CA VAL A 98 -8.26 -2.76 2.78
C VAL A 98 -8.69 -4.21 2.61
N ASN A 99 -8.07 -4.91 1.67
CA ASN A 99 -8.24 -6.35 1.46
C ASN A 99 -7.00 -7.09 1.94
N ILE A 100 -7.17 -8.11 2.74
CA ILE A 100 -6.09 -8.90 3.31
C ILE A 100 -6.20 -10.31 2.74
N ILE A 101 -5.26 -10.64 1.85
CA ILE A 101 -5.19 -11.95 1.22
C ILE A 101 -4.27 -12.85 2.04
N TYR A 102 -4.73 -14.03 2.38
CA TYR A 102 -3.94 -15.09 2.96
C TYR A 102 -3.49 -16.04 1.83
N PRO A 103 -2.23 -15.96 1.36
CA PRO A 103 -1.84 -16.62 0.11
C PRO A 103 -1.91 -18.15 0.15
N ASP A 104 -1.82 -18.77 1.34
CA ASP A 104 -1.83 -20.22 1.50
C ASP A 104 -3.25 -20.81 1.43
N THR A 105 -4.26 -20.06 1.85
CA THR A 105 -5.67 -20.50 1.86
C THR A 105 -6.49 -19.84 0.75
N HIS A 106 -5.99 -18.78 0.14
CA HIS A 106 -6.68 -17.90 -0.78
C HIS A 106 -7.89 -17.14 -0.16
N ASP A 107 -8.00 -17.14 1.16
CA ASP A 107 -9.02 -16.37 1.85
C ASP A 107 -8.74 -14.87 1.74
N ILE A 108 -9.81 -14.07 1.69
CA ILE A 108 -9.72 -12.60 1.70
C ILE A 108 -10.57 -12.07 2.85
N GLN A 109 -9.92 -11.36 3.75
CA GLN A 109 -10.59 -10.55 4.77
C GLN A 109 -10.67 -9.10 4.29
N ILE A 110 -11.79 -8.42 4.56
CA ILE A 110 -12.01 -7.04 4.17
C ILE A 110 -12.13 -6.17 5.41
N LEU A 111 -11.35 -5.08 5.45
CA LEU A 111 -11.52 -4.00 6.43
C LEU A 111 -12.15 -2.81 5.69
N SER A 112 -13.42 -2.56 5.96
CA SER A 112 -14.20 -1.48 5.36
C SER A 112 -15.20 -0.92 6.36
N ASN A 113 -15.76 0.24 6.09
CA ASN A 113 -16.82 0.82 6.95
C ASN A 113 -18.13 0.04 6.91
N LYS A 114 -18.31 -0.87 5.95
CA LYS A 114 -19.45 -1.80 5.90
C LYS A 114 -19.28 -2.93 6.92
N GLU A 115 -18.04 -3.44 7.05
CA GLU A 115 -17.70 -4.54 7.95
C GLU A 115 -17.37 -4.04 9.37
N ASN A 116 -16.77 -2.87 9.47
CA ASN A 116 -16.40 -2.26 10.75
C ASN A 116 -16.69 -0.75 10.73
N ARG A 117 -17.66 -0.30 11.54
CA ARG A 117 -18.04 1.11 11.65
C ARG A 117 -16.93 2.03 12.17
N GLN A 118 -15.89 1.48 12.80
CA GLN A 118 -14.71 2.22 13.23
C GLN A 118 -13.74 2.51 12.08
N PHE A 119 -13.90 1.83 10.94
CA PHE A 119 -13.11 2.10 9.74
C PHE A 119 -13.70 3.31 9.02
N PRO A 120 -13.01 4.47 8.99
CA PRO A 120 -13.66 5.74 8.67
C PRO A 120 -14.01 5.91 7.20
N ALA A 121 -13.23 5.33 6.28
CA ALA A 121 -13.47 5.44 4.84
C ALA A 121 -13.06 4.18 4.09
N ASN A 122 -13.54 4.02 2.86
CA ASN A 122 -13.21 2.88 2.02
C ASN A 122 -12.21 3.21 0.90
N SER A 123 -11.92 4.49 0.64
CA SER A 123 -10.90 4.88 -0.34
C SER A 123 -9.56 4.98 0.36
N VAL A 124 -8.74 3.93 0.20
CA VAL A 124 -7.41 3.77 0.80
C VAL A 124 -6.36 3.99 -0.27
N THR A 125 -5.41 4.88 -0.02
CA THR A 125 -4.38 5.29 -0.98
C THR A 125 -3.06 4.58 -0.80
N CYS A 126 -2.65 4.33 0.45
CA CYS A 126 -1.33 3.79 0.77
C CYS A 126 -1.33 3.03 2.09
N LEU A 127 -0.37 2.11 2.22
CA LEU A 127 -0.15 1.24 3.37
C LEU A 127 1.32 1.28 3.76
N CYS A 128 1.61 1.21 5.06
CA CYS A 128 2.95 1.01 5.57
C CYS A 128 2.90 0.19 6.84
N HIS A 129 3.56 -0.95 6.89
CA HIS A 129 3.67 -1.72 8.13
C HIS A 129 4.93 -1.32 8.90
N SER A 130 4.81 -1.25 10.20
CA SER A 130 5.86 -0.86 11.14
C SER A 130 5.73 -1.71 12.40
N ASN A 131 6.67 -2.60 12.67
CA ASN A 131 6.65 -3.47 13.84
C ASN A 131 5.27 -4.11 14.10
N ASN A 132 4.49 -3.54 15.04
CA ASN A 132 3.16 -4.02 15.42
C ASN A 132 2.01 -3.21 14.83
N HIS A 133 2.29 -2.21 13.98
CA HIS A 133 1.27 -1.32 13.41
C HIS A 133 1.17 -1.48 11.91
N MET A 134 -0.05 -1.41 11.41
CA MET A 134 -0.35 -1.12 10.02
C MET A 134 -0.85 0.33 9.92
N TRP A 135 -0.12 1.15 9.18
CA TRP A 135 -0.50 2.52 8.86
C TRP A 135 -1.26 2.52 7.53
N ILE A 136 -2.43 3.15 7.53
CA ILE A 136 -3.37 3.13 6.41
C ILE A 136 -3.72 4.57 6.06
N GLY A 137 -3.31 5.02 4.88
CA GLY A 137 -3.67 6.31 4.34
C GLY A 137 -5.03 6.28 3.66
N MET A 138 -5.92 7.23 3.99
CA MET A 138 -7.29 7.28 3.48
C MET A 138 -7.63 8.64 2.93
N VAL A 139 -8.34 8.66 1.80
CA VAL A 139 -8.81 9.91 1.19
C VAL A 139 -9.72 10.67 2.14
N ARG A 140 -9.34 11.92 2.46
CA ARG A 140 -10.09 12.88 3.31
C ARG A 140 -10.23 12.49 4.79
N GLU A 141 -9.67 11.36 5.21
CA GLU A 141 -9.76 10.90 6.60
C GLU A 141 -8.38 10.87 7.30
N GLY A 142 -7.31 11.14 6.55
CA GLY A 142 -5.95 11.14 7.09
C GLY A 142 -5.34 9.75 7.17
N VAL A 143 -4.59 9.47 8.24
CA VAL A 143 -3.89 8.21 8.47
C VAL A 143 -4.51 7.51 9.66
N LEU A 144 -4.74 6.20 9.51
CA LEU A 144 -5.17 5.31 10.56
C LEU A 144 -4.00 4.42 10.94
N GLY A 145 -3.68 4.35 12.24
CA GLY A 145 -2.79 3.36 12.81
C GLY A 145 -3.63 2.21 13.38
N ALA A 146 -3.45 1.01 12.84
CA ALA A 146 -4.11 -0.21 13.32
C ALA A 146 -3.08 -1.09 14.04
N GLU A 147 -3.34 -1.38 15.30
CA GLU A 147 -2.66 -2.39 16.12
C GLU A 147 -3.67 -3.43 16.54
N LYS A 148 -3.24 -4.64 16.95
CA LYS A 148 -4.15 -5.73 17.36
C LYS A 148 -5.23 -5.23 18.33
N GLY A 149 -6.44 -5.00 17.80
CA GLY A 149 -7.63 -4.62 18.57
C GLY A 149 -7.82 -3.11 18.81
N PHE A 150 -6.89 -2.26 18.36
CA PHE A 150 -6.98 -0.80 18.52
C PHE A 150 -6.81 -0.10 17.18
N ILE A 151 -7.62 0.94 16.97
CA ILE A 151 -7.55 1.83 15.80
C ILE A 151 -7.42 3.26 16.31
N THR A 152 -6.36 3.96 15.87
CA THR A 152 -6.16 5.37 16.13
C THR A 152 -6.13 6.12 14.81
N THR A 153 -6.93 7.17 14.68
CA THR A 153 -7.00 7.97 13.45
C THR A 153 -6.31 9.32 13.67
N TYR A 154 -5.40 9.65 12.75
CA TYR A 154 -4.70 10.93 12.69
C TYR A 154 -5.23 11.73 11.51
N THR A 155 -5.96 12.79 11.79
CA THR A 155 -6.53 13.72 10.79
C THR A 155 -5.88 15.09 10.90
N LYS A 156 -6.20 15.99 9.97
CA LYS A 156 -5.73 17.37 10.02
C LYS A 156 -6.16 18.04 11.33
N ALA A 157 -5.19 18.57 12.08
CA ALA A 157 -5.46 19.29 13.32
C ALA A 157 -5.97 20.71 13.04
N ALA A 158 -7.13 21.05 13.60
CA ALA A 158 -7.75 22.37 13.39
C ALA A 158 -7.04 23.51 14.16
N GLN A 159 -6.42 23.23 15.31
CA GLN A 159 -5.88 24.25 16.22
C GLN A 159 -4.42 24.07 16.63
N ASN A 160 -3.87 22.85 16.53
CA ASN A 160 -2.48 22.57 16.88
C ASN A 160 -1.80 21.77 15.78
N PRO A 161 -0.95 22.38 14.94
CA PRO A 161 -0.24 21.67 13.87
C PRO A 161 0.58 20.48 14.33
N ALA A 162 1.14 20.52 15.55
CA ALA A 162 1.94 19.43 16.10
C ALA A 162 1.13 18.18 16.48
N SER A 163 -0.19 18.24 16.49
CA SER A 163 -1.07 17.12 16.87
C SER A 163 -1.80 16.45 15.70
N GLY A 164 -1.54 16.85 14.45
CA GLY A 164 -2.19 16.25 13.30
C GLY A 164 -1.48 16.54 11.98
N LEU A 165 -2.03 16.01 10.90
CA LEU A 165 -1.53 16.19 9.54
C LEU A 165 -1.74 17.62 9.03
N SER A 166 -0.84 18.06 8.13
CA SER A 166 -1.00 19.33 7.39
C SER A 166 -2.13 19.26 6.36
N ASP A 167 -2.40 18.08 5.82
CA ASP A 167 -3.53 17.78 4.95
C ASP A 167 -4.05 16.35 5.22
N LYS A 168 -5.35 16.12 5.03
CA LYS A 168 -6.01 14.86 5.33
C LYS A 168 -6.11 13.88 4.15
N CYS A 169 -5.41 14.15 3.06
CA CYS A 169 -5.31 13.27 1.91
C CYS A 169 -3.87 12.73 1.78
N PRO A 170 -3.48 11.68 2.51
CA PRO A 170 -2.18 11.05 2.36
C PRO A 170 -2.09 10.34 1.00
N LEU A 171 -0.92 10.45 0.36
CA LEU A 171 -0.61 9.83 -0.93
C LEU A 171 0.41 8.71 -0.80
N CYS A 172 1.31 8.80 0.18
CA CYS A 172 2.31 7.78 0.45
C CYS A 172 2.71 7.77 1.93
N LEU A 173 3.16 6.61 2.38
CA LEU A 173 3.64 6.36 3.74
C LEU A 173 4.98 5.64 3.68
N TRP A 174 5.89 5.98 4.59
CA TRP A 174 7.16 5.30 4.72
C TRP A 174 7.68 5.38 6.16
N GLU A 175 8.18 4.27 6.70
CA GLU A 175 8.83 4.23 8.01
C GLU A 175 10.35 4.38 7.84
N ASP A 176 10.95 5.28 8.61
CA ASP A 176 12.40 5.42 8.65
C ASP A 176 13.04 4.46 9.68
N LYS A 177 14.38 4.41 9.66
CA LYS A 177 15.16 3.56 10.56
C LYS A 177 14.98 3.88 12.07
N ASP A 178 14.47 5.06 12.38
CA ASP A 178 14.22 5.51 13.75
C ASP A 178 12.76 5.25 14.18
N GLY A 179 11.96 4.59 13.32
CA GLY A 179 10.56 4.24 13.56
C GLY A 179 9.57 5.38 13.37
N ARG A 180 10.01 6.50 12.73
CA ARG A 180 9.12 7.61 12.40
C ARG A 180 8.40 7.36 11.09
N ILE A 181 7.16 7.79 11.01
CA ILE A 181 6.33 7.63 9.82
C ILE A 181 6.32 8.92 9.01
N TRP A 182 6.83 8.83 7.80
CA TRP A 182 6.82 9.91 6.83
C TRP A 182 5.60 9.80 5.95
N ILE A 183 4.89 10.90 5.78
CA ILE A 183 3.57 10.96 5.15
C ILE A 183 3.60 12.07 4.10
N GLY A 184 3.57 11.71 2.82
CA GLY A 184 3.35 12.64 1.74
C GLY A 184 1.86 12.89 1.57
N THR A 185 1.45 14.15 1.41
CA THR A 185 0.03 14.54 1.32
C THR A 185 -0.29 15.31 0.04
N ASP A 186 -1.55 15.31 -0.37
CA ASP A 186 -2.05 16.07 -1.51
C ASP A 186 -2.25 17.55 -1.15
N GLY A 187 -1.20 18.34 -1.37
CA GLY A 187 -1.21 19.78 -1.13
C GLY A 187 -0.73 20.26 0.24
N GLY A 188 -0.50 19.37 1.22
CA GLY A 188 0.00 19.71 2.56
C GLY A 188 1.49 19.48 2.76
N GLY A 189 2.25 19.11 1.71
CA GLY A 189 3.68 18.80 1.81
C GLY A 189 3.95 17.46 2.47
N ILE A 190 5.06 17.39 3.22
CA ILE A 190 5.52 16.18 3.91
C ILE A 190 5.30 16.34 5.41
N ASN A 191 4.79 15.31 6.04
CA ASN A 191 4.66 15.21 7.51
C ASN A 191 5.55 14.09 8.01
N CYS A 192 6.19 14.30 9.14
CA CYS A 192 6.91 13.28 9.90
C CYS A 192 6.20 13.10 11.23
N PHE A 193 5.66 11.92 11.46
CA PHE A 193 5.03 11.52 12.72
C PHE A 193 6.00 10.69 13.54
N ASP A 194 6.19 11.07 14.79
CA ASP A 194 6.96 10.31 15.77
C ASP A 194 5.98 9.57 16.70
N PRO A 195 5.87 8.22 16.60
CA PRO A 195 4.95 7.45 17.43
C PRO A 195 5.30 7.45 18.93
N GLN A 196 6.57 7.72 19.29
CA GLN A 196 6.98 7.73 20.69
C GLN A 196 6.52 8.99 21.43
N THR A 197 6.48 10.11 20.72
CA THR A 197 6.07 11.43 21.27
C THR A 197 4.69 11.84 20.82
N GLU A 198 4.06 11.11 19.90
CA GLU A 198 2.78 11.39 19.24
C GLU A 198 2.75 12.80 18.61
N ARG A 199 3.88 13.25 18.05
CA ARG A 199 4.01 14.57 17.45
C ARG A 199 4.24 14.52 15.95
N PHE A 200 3.70 15.53 15.28
CA PHE A 200 3.93 15.79 13.86
C PHE A 200 4.91 16.94 13.67
N THR A 201 5.80 16.79 12.69
CA THR A 201 6.61 17.86 12.12
C THR A 201 6.25 18.01 10.65
N HIS A 202 6.04 19.24 10.19
CA HIS A 202 5.62 19.55 8.82
C HIS A 202 6.77 20.19 8.03
N TYR A 203 6.89 19.81 6.74
CA TYR A 203 7.92 20.29 5.81
C TYR A 203 7.28 20.80 4.53
#